data_562f867b07b11ace2d63ea6461af0bc0
#
_entry.id   562f867b07b11ace2d63ea6461af0bc0
#
_cell.length_a   1.000
_cell.length_b   1.000
_cell.length_c   1.000
_cell.angle_alpha   90.00
_cell.angle_beta   90.00
_cell.angle_gamma   90.00
#
_symmetry.space_group_name_H-M   'P 1'
#
loop_
_entity.id
_entity.type
_entity.pdbx_description
1 polymer ?
#
loop_
_entity_poly.entity_id
_entity_poly.type
_entity_poly.pdbx_seq_one_letter_code
_entity_poly.pdbx_strand_id
1 'polypeptide(L)'
;IHIQNVVLHRIEQLPFASIDNIWIDVWEVFFFYLCFILGYRALTRHTVKNTYIALFVIMLGGFYHTFTFLSYVPRRSLEFYNVHGCPVIHCLADNANSWLVCTDSLPNITRLQRTLSPHWNHLRLKQPVLVAGDFSTAEISVHNQIVSYGGKHICLLADGRWHNKQADVPISIDYLYVLKGYKGD
;
A
#
# COMPACT_ATOMS: atom_id res chain seq x y z
N ILE A 1 36.42 6.50 -3.87
CA ILE A 1 35.38 5.55 -3.40
C ILE A 1 35.10 5.72 -1.90
N HIS A 2 36.14 5.80 -1.03
CA HIS A 2 35.91 5.91 0.43
C HIS A 2 35.23 7.23 0.82
N ILE A 3 35.64 8.35 0.23
CA ILE A 3 35.06 9.68 0.49
C ILE A 3 33.60 9.73 0.05
N GLN A 4 33.27 9.15 -1.10
CA GLN A 4 31.87 9.07 -1.59
C GLN A 4 30.98 8.31 -0.63
N ASN A 5 31.44 7.16 -0.12
CA ASN A 5 30.66 6.37 0.85
C ASN A 5 30.44 7.11 2.17
N VAL A 6 31.46 7.84 2.64
CA VAL A 6 31.34 8.65 3.87
C VAL A 6 30.33 9.78 3.68
N VAL A 7 30.38 10.46 2.53
CA VAL A 7 29.44 11.55 2.21
C VAL A 7 28.01 11.01 2.08
N LEU A 8 27.80 9.90 1.37
CA LEU A 8 26.50 9.27 1.25
C LEU A 8 25.94 8.85 2.63
N HIS A 9 26.77 8.24 3.47
CA HIS A 9 26.33 7.83 4.81
C HIS A 9 26.00 9.03 5.70
N ARG A 10 26.67 10.17 5.51
CA ARG A 10 26.33 11.42 6.21
C ARG A 10 25.01 12.01 5.70
N ILE A 11 24.74 11.92 4.40
CA ILE A 11 23.46 12.36 3.82
C ILE A 11 22.32 11.51 4.33
N GLU A 12 22.48 10.19 4.39
CA GLU A 12 21.46 9.27 4.94
C GLU A 12 21.10 9.56 6.39
N GLN A 13 22.02 10.11 7.17
CA GLN A 13 21.81 10.46 8.59
C GLN A 13 21.10 11.80 8.80
N LEU A 14 20.93 12.61 7.74
CA LEU A 14 20.21 13.87 7.86
C LEU A 14 18.72 13.63 8.07
N PRO A 15 18.10 14.32 9.03
CA PRO A 15 16.64 14.32 9.11
C PRO A 15 16.07 14.84 7.79
N PHE A 16 15.13 14.12 7.21
CA PHE A 16 14.54 14.38 5.88
C PHE A 16 15.44 14.02 4.67
N ALA A 17 16.46 13.19 4.84
CA ALA A 17 17.30 12.70 3.73
C ALA A 17 16.51 11.81 2.74
N SER A 18 15.47 11.14 3.22
CA SER A 18 14.51 10.43 2.38
C SER A 18 13.12 10.97 2.64
N ILE A 19 12.40 11.26 1.59
CA ILE A 19 10.97 11.57 1.64
C ILE A 19 10.26 10.30 1.19
N ASP A 20 9.76 9.55 2.17
CA ASP A 20 9.03 8.32 1.91
C ASP A 20 7.55 8.64 1.61
N ASN A 21 6.87 7.69 0.99
CA ASN A 21 5.43 7.78 0.70
C ASN A 21 5.02 8.84 -0.33
N ILE A 22 5.91 9.25 -1.23
CA ILE A 22 5.55 10.10 -2.36
C ILE A 22 5.07 9.21 -3.49
N TRP A 23 3.81 9.36 -3.81
CA TRP A 23 3.26 8.86 -5.06
C TRP A 23 2.88 10.04 -5.93
N ILE A 24 3.48 10.13 -7.11
CA ILE A 24 3.26 11.21 -8.06
C ILE A 24 2.46 10.64 -9.23
N ASP A 25 1.31 11.23 -9.51
CA ASP A 25 0.50 10.88 -10.68
C ASP A 25 1.09 11.49 -11.96
N VAL A 26 0.79 10.88 -13.11
CA VAL A 26 1.27 11.33 -14.44
C VAL A 26 0.88 12.79 -14.70
N TRP A 27 -0.32 13.22 -14.26
CA TRP A 27 -0.76 14.60 -14.39
C TRP A 27 0.02 15.58 -13.52
N GLU A 28 0.43 15.17 -12.32
CA GLU A 28 1.27 15.97 -11.42
C GLU A 28 2.67 16.18 -12.04
N VAL A 29 3.23 15.15 -12.66
CA VAL A 29 4.49 15.25 -13.41
C VAL A 29 4.35 16.25 -14.56
N PHE A 30 3.26 16.19 -15.30
CA PHE A 30 2.98 17.15 -16.39
C PHE A 30 2.89 18.60 -15.86
N PHE A 31 2.14 18.84 -14.79
CA PHE A 31 2.06 20.16 -14.14
C PHE A 31 3.42 20.65 -13.65
N PHE A 32 4.22 19.75 -13.08
CA PHE A 32 5.56 20.08 -12.61
C PHE A 32 6.46 20.59 -13.76
N TYR A 33 6.52 19.86 -14.88
CA TYR A 33 7.28 20.31 -16.05
C TYR A 33 6.74 21.63 -16.63
N LEU A 34 5.44 21.77 -16.69
CA LEU A 34 4.81 23.01 -17.15
C LEU A 34 5.19 24.19 -16.27
N CYS A 35 5.17 24.03 -14.95
CA CYS A 35 5.62 25.03 -13.99
C CYS A 35 7.09 25.39 -14.20
N PHE A 36 7.96 24.41 -14.47
CA PHE A 36 9.38 24.64 -14.73
C PHE A 36 9.60 25.50 -15.98
N ILE A 37 8.92 25.15 -17.08
CA ILE A 37 9.02 25.87 -18.36
C ILE A 37 8.50 27.30 -18.21
N LEU A 38 7.35 27.48 -17.58
CA LEU A 38 6.74 28.80 -17.38
C LEU A 38 7.54 29.66 -16.39
N GLY A 39 8.06 29.06 -15.33
CA GLY A 39 8.96 29.71 -14.37
C GLY A 39 10.25 30.20 -15.03
N TYR A 40 10.91 29.35 -15.82
CA TYR A 40 12.07 29.73 -16.60
C TYR A 40 11.76 30.91 -17.54
N ARG A 41 10.62 30.83 -18.25
CA ARG A 41 10.19 31.90 -19.16
C ARG A 41 9.86 33.23 -18.43
N ALA A 42 9.28 33.15 -17.24
CA ALA A 42 9.00 34.33 -16.41
C ALA A 42 10.30 35.00 -15.94
N LEU A 43 11.29 34.20 -15.52
CA LEU A 43 12.59 34.69 -15.08
C LEU A 43 13.40 35.30 -16.21
N THR A 44 13.38 34.71 -17.42
CA THR A 44 14.18 35.21 -18.56
C THR A 44 13.56 36.40 -19.26
N ARG A 45 12.22 36.48 -19.31
CA ARG A 45 11.54 37.57 -20.05
C ARG A 45 11.08 38.73 -19.18
N HIS A 46 11.15 38.63 -17.85
CA HIS A 46 10.75 39.63 -16.86
C HIS A 46 9.41 40.34 -17.15
N THR A 47 8.48 39.66 -17.83
CA THR A 47 7.21 40.23 -18.22
C THR A 47 6.17 39.87 -17.16
N VAL A 48 5.50 40.86 -16.58
CA VAL A 48 4.46 40.67 -15.55
C VAL A 48 3.41 39.65 -15.96
N LYS A 49 3.00 39.65 -17.23
CA LYS A 49 2.07 38.68 -17.81
C LYS A 49 2.55 37.23 -17.65
N ASN A 50 3.83 36.95 -17.94
CA ASN A 50 4.37 35.60 -17.83
C ASN A 50 4.44 35.14 -16.38
N THR A 51 4.71 36.03 -15.45
CA THR A 51 4.71 35.75 -14.01
C THR A 51 3.30 35.38 -13.51
N TYR A 52 2.26 36.14 -13.94
CA TYR A 52 0.90 35.77 -13.58
C TYR A 52 0.45 34.44 -14.16
N ILE A 53 0.85 34.11 -15.39
CA ILE A 53 0.56 32.81 -16.01
C ILE A 53 1.24 31.67 -15.22
N ALA A 54 2.51 31.84 -14.85
CA ALA A 54 3.23 30.85 -14.05
C ALA A 54 2.56 30.63 -12.69
N LEU A 55 2.21 31.73 -12.00
CA LEU A 55 1.51 31.68 -10.70
C LEU A 55 0.16 30.97 -10.81
N PHE A 56 -0.62 31.27 -11.85
CA PHE A 56 -1.91 30.65 -12.12
C PHE A 56 -1.79 29.13 -12.31
N VAL A 57 -0.78 28.67 -13.07
CA VAL A 57 -0.53 27.25 -13.30
C VAL A 57 -0.09 26.54 -12.02
N ILE A 58 0.73 27.18 -11.18
CA ILE A 58 1.11 26.63 -9.86
C ILE A 58 -0.15 26.47 -8.98
N MET A 59 -1.01 27.49 -8.95
CA MET A 59 -2.26 27.43 -8.19
C MET A 59 -3.19 26.32 -8.70
N LEU A 60 -3.29 26.16 -10.02
CA LEU A 60 -4.12 25.11 -10.64
C LEU A 60 -3.57 23.71 -10.31
N GLY A 61 -2.25 23.51 -10.39
CA GLY A 61 -1.60 22.25 -10.01
C GLY A 61 -1.78 21.92 -8.54
N GLY A 62 -1.64 22.90 -7.66
CA GLY A 62 -1.91 22.75 -6.22
C GLY A 62 -3.38 22.41 -5.92
N PHE A 63 -4.30 23.05 -6.63
CA PHE A 63 -5.74 22.74 -6.50
C PHE A 63 -6.03 21.31 -6.98
N TYR A 64 -5.48 20.90 -8.12
CA TYR A 64 -5.62 19.53 -8.63
C TYR A 64 -5.09 18.51 -7.62
N HIS A 65 -3.88 18.73 -7.10
CA HIS A 65 -3.28 17.84 -6.09
C HIS A 65 -4.17 17.75 -4.83
N THR A 66 -4.64 18.87 -4.31
CA THR A 66 -5.51 18.91 -3.13
C THR A 66 -6.85 18.21 -3.41
N PHE A 67 -7.44 18.46 -4.59
CA PHE A 67 -8.69 17.83 -4.98
C PHE A 67 -8.55 16.31 -5.11
N THR A 68 -7.53 15.81 -5.80
CA THR A 68 -7.27 14.37 -5.91
C THR A 68 -6.95 13.74 -4.56
N PHE A 69 -6.25 14.48 -3.68
CA PHE A 69 -5.96 14.01 -2.33
C PHE A 69 -7.23 13.85 -1.48
N LEU A 70 -8.12 14.84 -1.49
CA LEU A 70 -9.37 14.82 -0.72
C LEU A 70 -10.42 13.87 -1.33
N SER A 71 -10.41 13.70 -2.64
CA SER A 71 -11.36 12.82 -3.35
C SER A 71 -10.98 11.35 -3.27
N TYR A 72 -9.75 11.05 -2.83
CA TYR A 72 -9.31 9.66 -2.71
C TYR A 72 -9.93 9.04 -1.46
N VAL A 73 -10.94 8.23 -1.68
CA VAL A 73 -11.54 7.38 -0.63
C VAL A 73 -11.09 5.95 -0.90
N PRO A 74 -10.33 5.33 0.01
CA PRO A 74 -9.98 3.93 -0.14
C PRO A 74 -11.25 3.10 -0.11
N ARG A 75 -11.46 2.30 -1.15
CA ARG A 75 -12.60 1.39 -1.23
C ARG A 75 -12.29 0.11 -0.51
N ARG A 76 -13.30 -0.46 0.14
CA ARG A 76 -13.20 -1.79 0.73
C ARG A 76 -12.80 -2.79 -0.34
N SER A 77 -11.65 -3.41 -0.17
CA SER A 77 -11.10 -4.39 -1.11
C SER A 77 -10.37 -5.51 -0.40
N LEU A 78 -10.21 -6.60 -1.11
CA LEU A 78 -9.49 -7.77 -0.67
C LEU A 78 -8.43 -8.09 -1.72
N GLU A 79 -7.17 -8.08 -1.31
CA GLU A 79 -6.04 -8.27 -2.21
C GLU A 79 -5.18 -9.44 -1.74
N PHE A 80 -4.81 -10.28 -2.68
CA PHE A 80 -3.96 -11.44 -2.42
C PHE A 80 -2.56 -11.17 -2.91
N TYR A 81 -1.59 -11.12 -1.99
CA TYR A 81 -0.19 -10.92 -2.32
C TYR A 81 0.58 -12.23 -2.30
N ASN A 82 1.19 -12.54 -3.42
CA ASN A 82 2.09 -13.69 -3.53
C ASN A 82 3.53 -13.24 -3.26
N VAL A 83 3.83 -12.93 -2.01
CA VAL A 83 5.22 -12.64 -1.59
C VAL A 83 5.94 -13.96 -1.36
N HIS A 84 7.11 -14.12 -2.01
CA HIS A 84 7.89 -15.35 -1.88
C HIS A 84 8.24 -15.68 -0.43
N GLY A 85 7.77 -16.82 0.05
CA GLY A 85 7.97 -17.32 1.41
C GLY A 85 7.00 -16.75 2.46
N CYS A 86 6.11 -15.83 2.07
CA CYS A 86 5.08 -15.31 2.98
C CYS A 86 3.88 -14.80 2.17
N PRO A 87 3.00 -15.67 1.71
CA PRO A 87 1.75 -15.26 1.09
C PRO A 87 0.86 -14.55 2.12
N VAL A 88 0.26 -13.45 1.71
CA VAL A 88 -0.48 -12.54 2.60
C VAL A 88 -1.79 -12.13 1.96
N ILE A 89 -2.84 -12.05 2.76
CA ILE A 89 -4.11 -11.46 2.39
C ILE A 89 -4.21 -10.06 2.99
N HIS A 90 -4.45 -9.08 2.15
CA HIS A 90 -4.64 -7.70 2.56
C HIS A 90 -6.12 -7.34 2.51
N CYS A 91 -6.67 -7.01 3.65
CA CYS A 91 -8.05 -6.58 3.81
C CYS A 91 -8.07 -5.07 4.03
N LEU A 92 -8.62 -4.31 3.08
CA LEU A 92 -8.75 -2.85 3.15
C LEU A 92 -10.15 -2.45 3.58
N ALA A 93 -10.25 -1.60 4.60
CA ALA A 93 -11.49 -0.96 5.01
C ALA A 93 -11.66 0.43 4.38
N ASP A 94 -12.89 0.93 4.40
CA ASP A 94 -13.26 2.22 3.80
C ASP A 94 -12.61 3.44 4.49
N ASN A 95 -12.04 3.26 5.68
CA ASN A 95 -11.42 4.30 6.51
C ASN A 95 -9.87 4.32 6.43
N ALA A 96 -9.28 3.73 5.39
CA ALA A 96 -7.84 3.53 5.21
C ALA A 96 -7.19 2.63 6.29
N ASN A 97 -7.95 2.00 7.17
CA ASN A 97 -7.46 0.93 8.00
C ASN A 97 -7.31 -0.33 7.15
N SER A 98 -6.28 -1.09 7.43
CA SER A 98 -6.04 -2.32 6.70
C SER A 98 -5.36 -3.37 7.56
N TRP A 99 -5.62 -4.61 7.24
CA TRP A 99 -5.07 -5.76 7.92
C TRP A 99 -4.35 -6.66 6.94
N LEU A 100 -3.16 -7.08 7.34
CA LEU A 100 -2.37 -8.08 6.63
C LEU A 100 -2.48 -9.41 7.37
N VAL A 101 -3.25 -10.32 6.84
CA VAL A 101 -3.38 -11.67 7.39
C VAL A 101 -2.28 -12.53 6.81
N CYS A 102 -1.34 -12.92 7.65
CA CYS A 102 -0.23 -13.78 7.29
C CYS A 102 -0.57 -15.24 7.56
N THR A 103 -0.26 -16.08 6.62
CA THR A 103 -0.45 -17.55 6.75
C THR A 103 0.66 -18.19 7.55
N ASP A 104 1.80 -17.53 7.67
CA ASP A 104 2.94 -17.99 8.44
C ASP A 104 2.92 -17.37 9.85
N SER A 105 3.24 -18.17 10.86
CA SER A 105 3.28 -17.74 12.25
C SER A 105 4.41 -16.72 12.56
N LEU A 106 5.44 -16.67 11.72
CA LEU A 106 6.59 -15.76 11.84
C LEU A 106 6.91 -15.06 10.52
N PRO A 107 6.07 -14.09 10.09
CA PRO A 107 6.32 -13.38 8.85
C PRO A 107 7.57 -12.50 8.96
N ASN A 108 8.37 -12.48 7.90
CA ASN A 108 9.48 -11.53 7.80
C ASN A 108 8.92 -10.13 7.48
N ILE A 109 8.61 -9.38 8.55
CA ILE A 109 7.96 -8.07 8.48
C ILE A 109 8.77 -7.10 7.61
N THR A 110 10.09 -7.08 7.76
CA THR A 110 10.96 -6.18 7.00
C THR A 110 10.87 -6.46 5.49
N ARG A 111 10.81 -7.73 5.11
CA ARG A 111 10.67 -8.13 3.72
C ARG A 111 9.29 -7.77 3.17
N LEU A 112 8.24 -8.02 3.95
CA LEU A 112 6.87 -7.62 3.58
C LEU A 112 6.76 -6.12 3.37
N GLN A 113 7.22 -5.33 4.33
CA GLN A 113 7.21 -3.88 4.23
C GLN A 113 7.96 -3.40 2.99
N ARG A 114 9.19 -3.88 2.77
CA ARG A 114 10.00 -3.48 1.62
C ARG A 114 9.34 -3.83 0.28
N THR A 115 8.62 -4.94 0.21
CA THR A 115 7.97 -5.38 -1.03
C THR A 115 6.64 -4.69 -1.26
N LEU A 116 5.86 -4.46 -0.22
CA LEU A 116 4.48 -3.98 -0.32
C LEU A 116 4.32 -2.47 -0.08
N SER A 117 5.30 -1.80 0.55
CA SER A 117 5.21 -0.36 0.82
C SER A 117 4.96 0.50 -0.43
N PRO A 118 5.52 0.22 -1.63
CA PRO A 118 5.20 0.99 -2.81
C PRO A 118 3.71 0.92 -3.18
N HIS A 119 3.11 -0.26 -3.01
CA HIS A 119 1.68 -0.45 -3.28
C HIS A 119 0.80 0.23 -2.22
N TRP A 120 1.16 0.13 -0.93
CA TRP A 120 0.45 0.83 0.14
C TRP A 120 0.51 2.35 -0.02
N ASN A 121 1.67 2.86 -0.45
CA ASN A 121 1.85 4.28 -0.72
C ASN A 121 0.98 4.75 -1.91
N HIS A 122 0.90 3.92 -2.96
CA HIS A 122 -0.01 4.17 -4.07
C HIS A 122 -1.47 4.25 -3.62
N LEU A 123 -1.88 3.35 -2.74
CA LEU A 123 -3.22 3.33 -2.16
C LEU A 123 -3.40 4.31 -0.99
N ARG A 124 -2.38 5.11 -0.67
CA ARG A 124 -2.38 6.10 0.44
C ARG A 124 -2.83 5.50 1.77
N LEU A 125 -2.47 4.25 2.02
CA LEU A 125 -2.85 3.53 3.22
C LEU A 125 -1.93 3.89 4.39
N LYS A 126 -2.50 3.85 5.58
CA LYS A 126 -1.70 3.78 6.81
C LYS A 126 -0.98 2.42 6.86
N GLN A 127 0.04 2.33 7.71
CA GLN A 127 0.68 1.03 7.93
C GLN A 127 -0.36 0.00 8.34
N PRO A 128 -0.48 -1.12 7.60
CA PRO A 128 -1.45 -2.15 7.88
C PRO A 128 -1.12 -2.87 9.19
N VAL A 129 -2.15 -3.28 9.90
CA VAL A 129 -2.01 -4.11 11.09
C VAL A 129 -1.70 -5.53 10.67
N LEU A 130 -0.58 -6.06 11.16
CA LEU A 130 -0.20 -7.44 10.89
C LEU A 130 -1.01 -8.39 11.80
N VAL A 131 -1.69 -9.33 11.19
CA VAL A 131 -2.47 -10.36 11.89
C VAL A 131 -1.82 -11.71 11.64
N ALA A 132 -1.30 -12.31 12.70
CA ALA A 132 -0.77 -13.66 12.70
C ALA A 132 -1.51 -14.48 13.75
N GLY A 133 -2.26 -15.49 13.34
CA GLY A 133 -3.09 -16.32 14.23
C GLY A 133 -4.53 -15.81 14.39
N ASP A 134 -5.18 -16.25 15.44
CA ASP A 134 -6.58 -15.91 15.70
C ASP A 134 -6.73 -14.45 16.12
N PHE A 135 -7.58 -13.73 15.44
CA PHE A 135 -7.81 -12.31 15.63
C PHE A 135 -9.26 -11.96 15.30
N SER A 136 -9.87 -11.08 16.07
CA SER A 136 -11.25 -10.66 15.85
C SER A 136 -11.43 -9.19 16.17
N THR A 137 -12.04 -8.47 15.22
CA THR A 137 -12.53 -7.08 15.38
C THR A 137 -13.92 -6.99 14.78
N ALA A 138 -14.55 -5.82 14.90
CA ALA A 138 -15.88 -5.59 14.30
C ALA A 138 -15.88 -5.74 12.77
N GLU A 139 -14.74 -5.56 12.09
CA GLU A 139 -14.63 -5.52 10.63
C GLU A 139 -14.02 -6.80 10.02
N ILE A 140 -13.14 -7.47 10.76
CA ILE A 140 -12.46 -8.68 10.31
C ILE A 140 -12.37 -9.69 11.45
N SER A 141 -12.60 -10.96 11.14
CA SER A 141 -12.29 -12.05 12.05
C SER A 141 -11.44 -13.10 11.35
N VAL A 142 -10.42 -13.56 12.04
CA VAL A 142 -9.53 -14.65 11.62
C VAL A 142 -9.60 -15.71 12.69
N HIS A 143 -10.11 -16.86 12.36
CA HIS A 143 -10.22 -17.99 13.28
C HIS A 143 -10.00 -19.30 12.54
N ASN A 144 -9.12 -20.14 13.09
CA ASN A 144 -8.83 -21.47 12.50
C ASN A 144 -8.56 -21.42 10.98
N GLN A 145 -7.75 -20.47 10.49
CA GLN A 145 -7.43 -20.29 9.06
C GLN A 145 -8.64 -19.88 8.18
N ILE A 146 -9.74 -19.47 8.79
CA ILE A 146 -10.86 -18.85 8.08
C ILE A 146 -10.81 -17.35 8.36
N VAL A 147 -10.72 -16.58 7.29
CA VAL A 147 -10.79 -15.11 7.34
C VAL A 147 -12.17 -14.69 6.92
N SER A 148 -12.89 -14.01 7.80
CA SER A 148 -14.20 -13.42 7.48
C SER A 148 -14.04 -11.91 7.39
N TYR A 149 -14.30 -11.38 6.21
CA TYR A 149 -14.18 -9.95 5.92
C TYR A 149 -15.21 -9.48 4.91
N GLY A 150 -15.93 -8.40 5.22
CA GLY A 150 -16.93 -7.81 4.32
C GLY A 150 -18.06 -8.78 3.92
N GLY A 151 -18.43 -9.72 4.78
CA GLY A 151 -19.43 -10.75 4.49
C GLY A 151 -18.92 -11.88 3.59
N LYS A 152 -17.59 -11.95 3.35
CA LYS A 152 -16.91 -13.00 2.59
C LYS A 152 -16.09 -13.88 3.50
N HIS A 153 -16.10 -15.18 3.23
CA HIS A 153 -15.33 -16.17 3.96
C HIS A 153 -14.23 -16.76 3.08
N ILE A 154 -12.99 -16.64 3.57
CA ILE A 154 -11.79 -17.09 2.86
C ILE A 154 -11.16 -18.18 3.71
N CYS A 155 -11.00 -19.36 3.14
CA CYS A 155 -10.27 -20.43 3.78
C CYS A 155 -8.83 -20.46 3.32
N LEU A 156 -7.89 -20.46 4.27
CA LEU A 156 -6.45 -20.52 4.04
C LEU A 156 -5.99 -21.97 4.20
N LEU A 157 -5.63 -22.63 3.12
CA LEU A 157 -5.03 -23.95 3.18
C LEU A 157 -3.50 -23.84 3.21
N ALA A 158 -2.97 -23.65 4.42
CA ALA A 158 -1.54 -23.54 4.67
C ALA A 158 -0.92 -24.89 5.08
N ASP A 159 -1.66 -25.66 5.83
CA ASP A 159 -1.23 -26.93 6.41
C ASP A 159 -2.36 -27.99 6.37
N GLY A 160 -2.05 -29.21 6.79
CA GLY A 160 -2.98 -30.34 6.80
C GLY A 160 -4.04 -30.29 7.92
N ARG A 161 -4.27 -29.14 8.58
CA ARG A 161 -5.22 -29.07 9.72
C ARG A 161 -6.64 -29.44 9.35
N TRP A 162 -7.02 -29.23 8.10
CA TRP A 162 -8.36 -29.54 7.59
C TRP A 162 -8.46 -30.94 7.00
N HIS A 163 -7.34 -31.66 6.94
CA HIS A 163 -7.35 -33.05 6.44
C HIS A 163 -8.17 -33.95 7.38
N ASN A 164 -9.08 -34.71 6.81
CA ASN A 164 -9.99 -35.61 7.54
C ASN A 164 -10.88 -35.00 8.63
N LYS A 165 -11.05 -33.66 8.61
CA LYS A 165 -12.03 -33.01 9.50
C LYS A 165 -13.38 -32.88 8.81
N GLN A 166 -14.42 -33.34 9.52
CA GLN A 166 -15.81 -33.07 9.15
C GLN A 166 -16.33 -31.97 10.07
N ALA A 167 -16.93 -30.94 9.48
CA ALA A 167 -17.60 -29.90 10.24
C ALA A 167 -19.04 -30.35 10.58
N ASP A 168 -19.44 -30.16 11.81
CA ASP A 168 -20.81 -30.43 12.25
C ASP A 168 -21.82 -29.52 11.54
N VAL A 169 -21.37 -28.31 11.16
CA VAL A 169 -22.17 -27.36 10.39
C VAL A 169 -21.38 -26.95 9.15
N PRO A 170 -21.96 -27.05 7.95
CA PRO A 170 -21.27 -26.62 6.73
C PRO A 170 -21.08 -25.10 6.74
N ILE A 171 -19.84 -24.65 6.55
CA ILE A 171 -19.49 -23.25 6.40
C ILE A 171 -19.41 -22.93 4.91
N SER A 172 -20.15 -21.93 4.46
CA SER A 172 -20.04 -21.43 3.11
C SER A 172 -18.74 -20.67 2.94
N ILE A 173 -17.87 -21.12 2.03
CA ILE A 173 -16.59 -20.49 1.70
C ILE A 173 -16.70 -19.84 0.34
N ASP A 174 -16.40 -18.53 0.25
CA ASP A 174 -16.39 -17.79 -1.00
C ASP A 174 -15.07 -17.96 -1.76
N TYR A 175 -13.95 -17.98 -1.04
CA TYR A 175 -12.62 -18.10 -1.64
C TYR A 175 -11.77 -19.12 -0.90
N LEU A 176 -11.07 -19.92 -1.68
CA LEU A 176 -10.10 -20.88 -1.17
C LEU A 176 -8.70 -20.44 -1.59
N TYR A 177 -7.86 -20.11 -0.62
CA TYR A 177 -6.48 -19.72 -0.86
C TYR A 177 -5.54 -20.88 -0.51
N VAL A 178 -4.99 -21.52 -1.55
CA VAL A 178 -4.11 -22.66 -1.40
C VAL A 178 -2.66 -22.22 -1.49
N LEU A 179 -1.87 -22.50 -0.47
CA LEU A 179 -0.45 -22.19 -0.47
C LEU A 179 0.33 -23.13 -1.38
N LYS A 180 1.38 -22.57 -2.00
CA LYS A 180 2.32 -23.38 -2.80
C LYS A 180 2.98 -24.44 -1.91
N GLY A 181 2.83 -25.70 -2.28
CA GLY A 181 3.37 -26.82 -1.52
C GLY A 181 2.35 -27.58 -0.68
N TYR A 182 1.12 -27.09 -0.59
CA TYR A 182 0.03 -27.89 -0.05
C TYR A 182 -0.24 -29.08 -0.98
N LYS A 183 -0.04 -30.27 -0.45
CA LYS A 183 -0.43 -31.53 -1.10
C LYS A 183 -1.76 -31.93 -0.50
N GLY A 184 -2.84 -31.56 -1.15
CA GLY A 184 -4.15 -32.15 -0.91
C GLY A 184 -4.15 -33.55 -1.52
N ASP A 185 -4.50 -34.52 -0.74
CA ASP A 185 -4.86 -35.85 -1.25
C ASP A 185 -6.30 -35.81 -1.78
#